data_44c7ac0f0003533a0577345976c444ab
#
_entry.id   44c7ac0f0003533a0577345976c444ab
#
_cell.length_a   1.000
_cell.length_b   1.000
_cell.length_c   1.000
_cell.angle_alpha   90.00
_cell.angle_beta   90.00
_cell.angle_gamma   90.00
#
_symmetry.space_group_name_H-M   'P 1'
#
loop_
_entity.id
_entity.type
_entity.pdbx_description
1 polymer ?
#
loop_
_entity_poly.entity_id
_entity_poly.type
_entity_poly.pdbx_seq_one_letter_code
_entity_poly.pdbx_strand_id
1 'polypeptide(L)'
;NEYIPQDEIKNLIQEDLPFIKPEIQKNLDKLKFKLPSIDLLRSPSKNERIKSKNEDFVDTEFLEKILLDFGVEGEIKKVSHGPVVTLNEFEPAPGVKVSKIINLSEDIARNTSSESARISTIPGRNTVGIELPNSFRENVYLNEIISHADFSKKDIRLPIALGKNISGIPITGDLASMPHLLIAGTTGSGKSVCINTIILSLLYRHTP
;
A
#
# COMPACT_ATOMS: atom_id res chain seq x y z
N ASN A 1 10.75 53.93 -3.22
CA ASN A 1 11.05 52.72 -4.00
C ASN A 1 12.44 52.90 -4.60
N GLU A 2 13.50 52.49 -3.89
CA GLU A 2 14.84 52.45 -4.42
C GLU A 2 14.94 51.21 -5.34
N TYR A 3 15.27 51.47 -6.60
CA TYR A 3 15.51 50.44 -7.60
C TYR A 3 16.93 49.89 -7.37
N ILE A 4 17.00 48.61 -6.95
CA ILE A 4 18.28 47.89 -6.82
C ILE A 4 18.63 47.31 -8.19
N PRO A 5 19.77 47.66 -8.80
CA PRO A 5 20.19 47.12 -10.08
C PRO A 5 20.42 45.61 -10.02
N GLN A 6 19.99 44.87 -11.05
CA GLN A 6 20.11 43.42 -11.12
C GLN A 6 21.53 42.87 -10.97
N ASP A 7 22.53 43.68 -11.27
CA ASP A 7 23.93 43.30 -11.16
C ASP A 7 24.46 43.29 -9.72
N GLU A 8 23.85 44.06 -8.81
CA GLU A 8 24.14 43.98 -7.37
C GLU A 8 23.53 42.74 -6.71
N ILE A 9 22.41 42.27 -7.23
CA ILE A 9 21.75 41.04 -6.71
C ILE A 9 22.58 39.80 -7.05
N LYS A 10 23.25 39.76 -8.20
CA LYS A 10 24.13 38.64 -8.59
C LYS A 10 25.35 38.51 -7.67
N ASN A 11 25.87 39.61 -7.15
CA ASN A 11 27.02 39.61 -6.24
C ASN A 11 26.64 39.24 -4.79
N LEU A 12 25.35 39.34 -4.40
CA LEU A 12 24.86 38.96 -3.10
C LEU A 12 24.49 37.45 -2.98
N ILE A 13 24.38 36.75 -4.12
CA ILE A 13 23.94 35.33 -4.15
C ILE A 13 25.12 34.37 -4.19
N GLN A 14 26.35 34.85 -4.31
CA GLN A 14 27.54 34.02 -4.52
C GLN A 14 28.68 34.24 -3.52
N GLU A 15 28.34 34.34 -2.25
CA GLU A 15 29.31 33.90 -1.23
C GLU A 15 29.10 32.41 -1.02
N ASP A 16 30.05 31.60 -1.50
CA ASP A 16 30.15 30.18 -1.18
C ASP A 16 30.00 30.01 0.34
N LEU A 17 29.03 29.23 0.74
CA LEU A 17 28.86 28.88 2.15
C LEU A 17 30.19 28.40 2.70
N PRO A 18 30.78 29.02 3.76
CA PRO A 18 32.16 28.83 4.18
C PRO A 18 32.49 27.43 4.72
N PHE A 19 31.56 26.49 4.58
CA PHE A 19 31.68 25.12 5.09
C PHE A 19 31.93 24.05 4.03
N ILE A 20 31.86 24.37 2.74
CA ILE A 20 32.18 23.42 1.68
C ILE A 20 33.61 23.68 1.17
N LYS A 21 34.58 23.09 1.85
CA LYS A 21 35.98 23.10 1.38
C LYS A 21 36.01 22.33 0.03
N PRO A 22 36.66 22.86 -1.03
CA PRO A 22 36.77 22.18 -2.34
C PRO A 22 37.48 20.82 -2.28
N GLU A 23 38.20 20.52 -1.19
CA GLU A 23 38.78 19.19 -0.93
C GLU A 23 37.72 18.11 -0.60
N ILE A 24 36.58 18.49 -0.06
CA ILE A 24 35.48 17.54 0.22
C ILE A 24 34.83 17.09 -1.08
N GLN A 25 34.63 17.97 -2.04
CA GLN A 25 34.08 17.64 -3.36
C GLN A 25 34.97 16.67 -4.15
N LYS A 26 36.30 16.88 -4.15
CA LYS A 26 37.26 15.95 -4.82
C LYS A 26 37.31 14.55 -4.20
N ASN A 27 36.95 14.39 -2.92
CA ASN A 27 36.91 13.09 -2.25
C ASN A 27 35.56 12.38 -2.41
N LEU A 28 34.47 13.12 -2.63
CA LEU A 28 33.14 12.55 -2.92
C LEU A 28 33.09 11.84 -4.28
N ASP A 29 33.79 12.35 -5.29
CA ASP A 29 33.88 11.74 -6.63
C ASP A 29 34.64 10.39 -6.64
N LYS A 30 35.38 10.08 -5.59
CA LYS A 30 36.11 8.79 -5.42
C LYS A 30 35.35 7.77 -4.60
N LEU A 31 34.30 8.15 -3.91
CA LEU A 31 33.46 7.23 -3.14
C LEU A 31 32.53 6.47 -4.10
N LYS A 32 32.85 5.21 -4.38
CA LYS A 32 31.90 4.30 -5.06
C LYS A 32 30.71 4.12 -4.15
N PHE A 33 29.63 4.84 -4.43
CA PHE A 33 28.40 4.74 -3.68
C PHE A 33 27.82 3.32 -3.83
N LYS A 34 27.52 2.67 -2.73
CA LYS A 34 26.85 1.37 -2.72
C LYS A 34 25.45 1.56 -2.15
N LEU A 35 24.45 1.03 -2.86
CA LEU A 35 23.10 1.00 -2.33
C LEU A 35 23.03 0.21 -1.02
N PRO A 36 22.16 0.57 -0.08
CA PRO A 36 21.96 -0.16 1.15
C PRO A 36 21.59 -1.63 0.86
N SER A 37 22.10 -2.57 1.69
CA SER A 37 21.69 -3.97 1.60
C SER A 37 20.25 -4.14 2.09
N ILE A 38 19.47 -4.97 1.40
CA ILE A 38 18.09 -5.33 1.79
C ILE A 38 18.07 -6.00 3.17
N ASP A 39 19.16 -6.64 3.58
CA ASP A 39 19.28 -7.31 4.89
C ASP A 39 19.21 -6.34 6.08
N LEU A 40 19.39 -5.04 5.86
CA LEU A 40 19.18 -4.01 6.87
C LEU A 40 17.70 -3.82 7.22
N LEU A 41 16.79 -4.26 6.35
CA LEU A 41 15.37 -4.17 6.56
C LEU A 41 14.85 -5.38 7.34
N ARG A 42 13.93 -5.12 8.27
CA ARG A 42 13.25 -6.18 9.01
C ARG A 42 12.44 -7.07 8.05
N SER A 43 12.57 -8.37 8.25
CA SER A 43 11.81 -9.40 7.54
C SER A 43 10.80 -10.08 8.48
N PRO A 44 9.69 -10.63 7.96
CA PRO A 44 8.74 -11.36 8.79
C PRO A 44 9.40 -12.58 9.45
N SER A 45 9.15 -12.77 10.73
CA SER A 45 9.65 -13.93 11.48
C SER A 45 8.92 -15.22 11.05
N LYS A 46 9.53 -16.39 11.32
CA LYS A 46 8.89 -17.69 11.04
C LYS A 46 7.55 -17.82 11.78
N ASN A 47 7.48 -17.32 13.01
CA ASN A 47 6.26 -17.40 13.83
C ASN A 47 5.13 -16.51 13.29
N GLU A 48 5.44 -15.34 12.73
CA GLU A 48 4.46 -14.48 12.08
C GLU A 48 3.88 -15.13 10.82
N ARG A 49 4.73 -15.78 10.00
CA ARG A 49 4.30 -16.53 8.80
C ARG A 49 3.43 -17.75 9.14
N ILE A 50 3.63 -18.39 10.28
CA ILE A 50 2.83 -19.54 10.72
C ILE A 50 1.47 -19.06 11.24
N LYS A 51 1.42 -17.95 11.97
CA LYS A 51 0.17 -17.37 12.46
C LYS A 51 -0.76 -16.99 11.32
N SER A 52 -0.23 -16.37 10.26
CA SER A 52 -1.05 -15.99 9.10
C SER A 52 -1.63 -17.16 8.32
N LYS A 53 -1.01 -18.34 8.40
CA LYS A 53 -1.53 -19.57 7.75
C LYS A 53 -2.59 -20.31 8.54
N ASN A 54 -2.67 -20.08 9.85
CA ASN A 54 -3.57 -20.78 10.76
C ASN A 54 -4.78 -19.89 11.17
N GLU A 55 -5.11 -18.88 10.38
CA GLU A 55 -6.28 -18.06 10.65
C GLU A 55 -7.58 -18.79 10.37
N ASP A 56 -8.53 -18.63 11.32
CA ASP A 56 -9.93 -18.99 11.11
C ASP A 56 -10.56 -17.92 10.20
N PHE A 57 -10.45 -18.11 8.89
CA PHE A 57 -11.21 -17.33 7.93
C PHE A 57 -12.69 -17.66 8.03
N VAL A 58 -13.55 -16.68 7.80
CA VAL A 58 -14.99 -16.94 7.69
C VAL A 58 -15.21 -17.96 6.59
N ASP A 59 -15.82 -19.07 6.96
CA ASP A 59 -16.13 -20.15 6.02
C ASP A 59 -17.06 -19.65 4.91
N THR A 60 -16.74 -20.00 3.68
CA THR A 60 -17.51 -19.62 2.50
C THR A 60 -18.96 -20.11 2.58
N GLU A 61 -19.15 -21.35 3.03
CA GLU A 61 -20.47 -21.95 3.20
C GLU A 61 -21.30 -21.19 4.26
N PHE A 62 -20.63 -20.74 5.32
CA PHE A 62 -21.29 -19.96 6.36
C PHE A 62 -21.73 -18.57 5.85
N LEU A 63 -20.88 -17.92 5.04
CA LEU A 63 -21.21 -16.63 4.44
C LEU A 63 -22.37 -16.75 3.40
N GLU A 64 -22.34 -17.79 2.58
CA GLU A 64 -23.44 -18.10 1.63
C GLU A 64 -24.76 -18.35 2.37
N LYS A 65 -24.71 -19.09 3.49
CA LYS A 65 -25.90 -19.34 4.33
C LYS A 65 -26.46 -18.04 4.91
N ILE A 66 -25.61 -17.15 5.42
CA ILE A 66 -26.06 -15.83 5.91
C ILE A 66 -26.76 -15.07 4.82
N LEU A 67 -26.19 -15.01 3.60
CA LEU A 67 -26.81 -14.32 2.46
C LEU A 67 -28.15 -14.94 2.09
N LEU A 68 -28.25 -16.27 2.11
CA LEU A 68 -29.49 -17.00 1.83
C LEU A 68 -30.57 -16.69 2.88
N ASP A 69 -30.22 -16.62 4.17
CA ASP A 69 -31.13 -16.28 5.26
C ASP A 69 -31.74 -14.86 5.08
N PHE A 70 -31.01 -13.94 4.45
CA PHE A 70 -31.50 -12.62 4.03
C PHE A 70 -32.18 -12.62 2.65
N GLY A 71 -32.42 -13.80 2.08
CA GLY A 71 -33.06 -13.96 0.78
C GLY A 71 -32.22 -13.47 -0.39
N VAL A 72 -30.92 -13.66 -0.31
CA VAL A 72 -29.95 -13.41 -1.37
C VAL A 72 -29.36 -14.74 -1.80
N GLU A 73 -29.79 -15.25 -2.94
CA GLU A 73 -29.28 -16.47 -3.55
C GLU A 73 -28.04 -16.18 -4.39
N GLY A 74 -27.06 -17.07 -4.39
CA GLY A 74 -25.84 -16.97 -5.18
C GLY A 74 -24.73 -17.87 -4.64
N GLU A 75 -23.53 -17.74 -5.17
CA GLU A 75 -22.38 -18.56 -4.83
C GLU A 75 -21.11 -17.72 -4.71
N ILE A 76 -20.19 -18.10 -3.82
CA ILE A 76 -18.85 -17.51 -3.73
C ILE A 76 -17.94 -18.19 -4.75
N LYS A 77 -17.54 -17.47 -5.80
CA LYS A 77 -16.69 -17.99 -6.88
C LYS A 77 -15.22 -17.97 -6.55
N LYS A 78 -14.79 -17.01 -5.70
CA LYS A 78 -13.39 -16.85 -5.38
C LYS A 78 -13.22 -16.20 -4.03
N VAL A 79 -12.22 -16.68 -3.28
CA VAL A 79 -11.75 -16.05 -2.05
C VAL A 79 -10.31 -15.59 -2.24
N SER A 80 -10.03 -14.35 -1.85
CA SER A 80 -8.69 -13.78 -1.88
C SER A 80 -8.31 -13.29 -0.48
N HIS A 81 -7.32 -13.92 0.13
CA HIS A 81 -6.84 -13.58 1.45
C HIS A 81 -5.75 -12.51 1.34
N GLY A 82 -6.03 -11.33 1.89
CA GLY A 82 -5.08 -10.24 2.00
C GLY A 82 -4.51 -10.10 3.42
N PRO A 83 -3.58 -9.17 3.64
CA PRO A 83 -2.94 -9.00 4.95
C PRO A 83 -3.85 -8.41 6.01
N VAL A 84 -4.94 -7.75 5.63
CA VAL A 84 -5.86 -7.04 6.53
C VAL A 84 -7.29 -7.48 6.37
N VAL A 85 -7.69 -7.79 5.13
CA VAL A 85 -9.07 -8.18 4.78
C VAL A 85 -9.07 -9.40 3.88
N THR A 86 -10.12 -10.20 3.98
CA THR A 86 -10.43 -11.27 3.02
C THR A 86 -11.54 -10.79 2.10
N LEU A 87 -11.31 -10.89 0.79
CA LEU A 87 -12.27 -10.58 -0.26
C LEU A 87 -12.94 -11.85 -0.74
N ASN A 88 -14.26 -11.92 -0.58
CA ASN A 88 -15.12 -12.98 -1.13
C ASN A 88 -15.83 -12.42 -2.36
N GLU A 89 -15.56 -13.00 -3.54
CA GLU A 89 -16.23 -12.65 -4.79
C GLU A 89 -17.51 -13.49 -4.90
N PHE A 90 -18.65 -12.86 -4.56
CA PHE A 90 -19.97 -13.49 -4.59
C PHE A 90 -20.68 -13.22 -5.92
N GLU A 91 -21.18 -14.25 -6.59
CA GLU A 91 -21.99 -14.17 -7.79
C GLU A 91 -23.46 -14.35 -7.41
N PRO A 92 -24.27 -13.26 -7.42
CA PRO A 92 -25.68 -13.36 -7.11
C PRO A 92 -26.45 -14.10 -8.21
N ALA A 93 -27.47 -14.82 -7.82
CA ALA A 93 -28.39 -15.47 -8.77
C ALA A 93 -29.09 -14.43 -9.68
N PRO A 94 -29.49 -14.83 -10.90
CA PRO A 94 -30.20 -13.95 -11.82
C PRO A 94 -31.45 -13.33 -11.17
N GLY A 95 -31.59 -12.00 -11.28
CA GLY A 95 -32.74 -11.26 -10.71
C GLY A 95 -32.49 -10.67 -9.32
N VAL A 96 -31.40 -11.03 -8.63
CA VAL A 96 -31.01 -10.41 -7.36
C VAL A 96 -30.42 -9.02 -7.62
N LYS A 97 -31.01 -8.00 -6.97
CA LYS A 97 -30.49 -6.62 -7.07
C LYS A 97 -29.26 -6.43 -6.22
N VAL A 98 -28.17 -5.93 -6.83
CA VAL A 98 -26.92 -5.64 -6.13
C VAL A 98 -27.08 -4.67 -4.96
N SER A 99 -27.99 -3.68 -5.10
CA SER A 99 -28.30 -2.75 -4.01
C SER A 99 -28.85 -3.43 -2.75
N LYS A 100 -29.58 -4.56 -2.91
CA LYS A 100 -30.03 -5.36 -1.77
C LYS A 100 -28.85 -5.92 -1.00
N ILE A 101 -27.84 -6.43 -1.72
CA ILE A 101 -26.63 -7.01 -1.09
C ILE A 101 -25.82 -5.92 -0.38
N ILE A 102 -25.61 -4.76 -1.03
CA ILE A 102 -24.87 -3.63 -0.45
C ILE A 102 -25.49 -3.18 0.88
N ASN A 103 -26.81 -3.13 0.96
CA ASN A 103 -27.52 -2.72 2.15
C ASN A 103 -27.43 -3.71 3.32
N LEU A 104 -26.98 -4.96 3.08
CA LEU A 104 -26.77 -5.97 4.10
C LEU A 104 -25.41 -5.91 4.79
N SER A 105 -24.59 -4.88 4.50
CA SER A 105 -23.22 -4.78 5.03
C SER A 105 -23.16 -4.87 6.56
N GLU A 106 -24.04 -4.17 7.28
CA GLU A 106 -24.11 -4.19 8.74
C GLU A 106 -24.61 -5.53 9.29
N ASP A 107 -25.60 -6.14 8.61
CA ASP A 107 -26.13 -7.45 8.99
C ASP A 107 -25.12 -8.56 8.79
N ILE A 108 -24.36 -8.52 7.70
CA ILE A 108 -23.27 -9.47 7.43
C ILE A 108 -22.17 -9.29 8.47
N ALA A 109 -21.73 -8.06 8.77
CA ALA A 109 -20.74 -7.80 9.79
C ALA A 109 -21.13 -8.37 11.15
N ARG A 110 -22.40 -8.15 11.56
CA ARG A 110 -22.93 -8.68 12.81
C ARG A 110 -22.94 -10.21 12.86
N ASN A 111 -23.43 -10.86 11.78
CA ASN A 111 -23.55 -12.32 11.74
C ASN A 111 -22.21 -13.03 11.62
N THR A 112 -21.20 -12.38 11.01
CA THR A 112 -19.82 -12.90 10.94
C THR A 112 -18.96 -12.48 12.14
N SER A 113 -19.52 -11.78 13.11
CA SER A 113 -18.78 -11.21 14.27
C SER A 113 -17.60 -10.35 13.85
N SER A 114 -17.69 -9.71 12.68
CA SER A 114 -16.68 -8.82 12.14
C SER A 114 -16.93 -7.37 12.56
N GLU A 115 -15.86 -6.56 12.71
CA GLU A 115 -15.97 -5.12 13.05
C GLU A 115 -16.79 -4.33 12.00
N SER A 116 -16.69 -4.75 10.73
CA SER A 116 -17.41 -4.14 9.61
C SER A 116 -17.42 -5.10 8.43
N ALA A 117 -18.31 -4.89 7.47
CA ALA A 117 -18.25 -5.53 6.16
C ALA A 117 -18.34 -4.45 5.08
N ARG A 118 -17.51 -4.54 4.06
CA ARG A 118 -17.58 -3.65 2.92
C ARG A 118 -18.02 -4.42 1.69
N ILE A 119 -19.07 -3.93 1.05
CA ILE A 119 -19.64 -4.57 -0.14
C ILE A 119 -19.53 -3.61 -1.31
N SER A 120 -18.95 -4.06 -2.41
CA SER A 120 -18.74 -3.27 -3.61
C SER A 120 -18.87 -4.11 -4.88
N THR A 121 -19.29 -3.49 -5.96
CA THR A 121 -19.29 -4.13 -7.28
C THR A 121 -17.87 -4.24 -7.82
N ILE A 122 -17.57 -5.36 -8.49
CA ILE A 122 -16.28 -5.54 -9.17
C ILE A 122 -16.46 -5.13 -10.64
N PRO A 123 -15.75 -4.09 -11.11
CA PRO A 123 -15.88 -3.64 -12.49
C PRO A 123 -15.55 -4.74 -13.50
N GLY A 124 -16.41 -4.89 -14.51
CA GLY A 124 -16.25 -5.88 -15.59
C GLY A 124 -16.59 -7.32 -15.23
N ARG A 125 -17.18 -7.57 -14.05
CA ARG A 125 -17.67 -8.89 -13.60
C ARG A 125 -19.10 -8.81 -13.09
N ASN A 126 -19.82 -9.94 -13.13
CA ASN A 126 -21.14 -10.08 -12.51
C ASN A 126 -21.07 -10.39 -11.01
N THR A 127 -19.89 -10.25 -10.41
CA THR A 127 -19.65 -10.57 -9.01
C THR A 127 -19.65 -9.31 -8.15
N VAL A 128 -20.04 -9.49 -6.90
CA VAL A 128 -19.98 -8.48 -5.84
C VAL A 128 -18.88 -8.89 -4.87
N GLY A 129 -17.99 -7.97 -4.57
CA GLY A 129 -16.94 -8.18 -3.58
C GLY A 129 -17.45 -7.93 -2.17
N ILE A 130 -17.35 -8.93 -1.30
CA ILE A 130 -17.64 -8.83 0.13
C ILE A 130 -16.29 -8.91 0.86
N GLU A 131 -15.86 -7.78 1.40
CA GLU A 131 -14.61 -7.64 2.16
C GLU A 131 -14.91 -7.76 3.65
N LEU A 132 -14.28 -8.72 4.31
CA LEU A 132 -14.35 -8.92 5.75
C LEU A 132 -12.96 -8.72 6.36
N PRO A 133 -12.82 -7.96 7.48
CA PRO A 133 -11.54 -7.80 8.13
C PRO A 133 -11.09 -9.13 8.74
N ASN A 134 -9.81 -9.42 8.60
CA ASN A 134 -9.19 -10.59 9.22
C ASN A 134 -9.14 -10.43 10.74
N SER A 135 -9.28 -11.53 11.47
CA SER A 135 -9.15 -11.56 12.93
C SER A 135 -7.74 -11.14 13.37
N PHE A 136 -6.74 -11.50 12.58
CA PHE A 136 -5.35 -11.09 12.75
C PHE A 136 -4.91 -10.25 11.55
N ARG A 137 -4.38 -9.05 11.82
CA ARG A 137 -3.82 -8.19 10.76
C ARG A 137 -2.33 -8.47 10.60
N GLU A 138 -1.94 -8.90 9.39
CA GLU A 138 -0.54 -9.13 9.08
C GLU A 138 0.23 -7.82 8.96
N ASN A 139 1.47 -7.83 9.48
CA ASN A 139 2.39 -6.74 9.21
C ASN A 139 2.96 -6.86 7.78
N VAL A 140 2.87 -5.79 7.02
CA VAL A 140 3.48 -5.69 5.69
C VAL A 140 4.86 -5.06 5.83
N TYR A 141 5.90 -5.82 5.52
CA TYR A 141 7.30 -5.37 5.65
C TYR A 141 7.79 -4.71 4.37
N LEU A 142 8.52 -3.60 4.51
CA LEU A 142 9.13 -2.89 3.38
C LEU A 142 10.06 -3.80 2.56
N ASN A 143 10.77 -4.71 3.24
CA ASN A 143 11.62 -5.72 2.60
C ASN A 143 10.86 -6.52 1.53
N GLU A 144 9.63 -6.94 1.80
CA GLU A 144 8.82 -7.76 0.87
C GLU A 144 8.45 -6.99 -0.40
N ILE A 145 8.23 -5.68 -0.28
CA ILE A 145 7.86 -4.83 -1.41
C ILE A 145 9.08 -4.49 -2.27
N ILE A 146 10.19 -4.09 -1.63
CA ILE A 146 11.44 -3.73 -2.33
C ILE A 146 12.07 -4.94 -3.03
N SER A 147 11.93 -6.14 -2.44
CA SER A 147 12.44 -7.38 -3.04
C SER A 147 11.59 -7.90 -4.20
N HIS A 148 10.40 -7.36 -4.42
CA HIS A 148 9.51 -7.78 -5.49
C HIS A 148 10.02 -7.31 -6.87
N ALA A 149 9.80 -8.14 -7.90
CA ALA A 149 10.27 -7.86 -9.25
C ALA A 149 9.75 -6.51 -9.82
N ASP A 150 8.53 -6.12 -9.45
CA ASP A 150 7.91 -4.87 -9.91
C ASP A 150 8.65 -3.62 -9.41
N PHE A 151 9.27 -3.68 -8.22
CA PHE A 151 10.07 -2.58 -7.70
C PHE A 151 11.33 -2.32 -8.53
N SER A 152 11.87 -3.36 -9.16
CA SER A 152 13.10 -3.29 -9.97
C SER A 152 12.88 -3.02 -11.45
N LYS A 153 11.63 -2.81 -11.90
CA LYS A 153 11.31 -2.51 -13.29
C LYS A 153 12.00 -1.22 -13.76
N LYS A 154 12.54 -1.26 -14.99
CA LYS A 154 13.30 -0.13 -15.57
C LYS A 154 12.42 1.02 -16.05
N ASP A 155 11.16 0.77 -16.33
CA ASP A 155 10.16 1.74 -16.78
C ASP A 155 9.67 2.65 -15.64
N ILE A 156 9.87 2.26 -14.39
CA ILE A 156 9.54 3.07 -13.20
C ILE A 156 10.74 3.96 -12.85
N ARG A 157 10.55 5.27 -12.95
CA ARG A 157 11.63 6.25 -12.73
C ARG A 157 11.94 6.46 -11.25
N LEU A 158 10.92 6.65 -10.43
CA LEU A 158 11.05 6.88 -8.98
C LEU A 158 10.14 5.90 -8.24
N PRO A 159 10.55 4.62 -8.12
CA PRO A 159 9.72 3.59 -7.50
C PRO A 159 9.53 3.86 -6.01
N ILE A 160 8.28 3.80 -5.57
CA ILE A 160 7.89 3.90 -4.16
C ILE A 160 7.10 2.66 -3.75
N ALA A 161 7.45 2.10 -2.60
CA ALA A 161 6.74 0.98 -2.01
C ALA A 161 5.45 1.48 -1.36
N LEU A 162 4.29 1.05 -1.87
CA LEU A 162 2.99 1.45 -1.34
C LEU A 162 2.41 0.45 -0.33
N GLY A 163 2.74 -0.83 -0.46
CA GLY A 163 2.23 -1.89 0.38
C GLY A 163 1.79 -3.13 -0.40
N LYS A 164 0.77 -3.82 0.10
CA LYS A 164 0.12 -4.95 -0.58
C LYS A 164 -1.34 -4.60 -0.87
N ASN A 165 -1.86 -5.13 -1.97
CA ASN A 165 -3.29 -5.04 -2.27
C ASN A 165 -4.10 -6.03 -1.40
N ILE A 166 -5.43 -6.02 -1.58
CA ILE A 166 -6.36 -6.92 -0.88
C ILE A 166 -6.14 -8.42 -1.20
N SER A 167 -5.36 -8.75 -2.23
CA SER A 167 -4.95 -10.11 -2.56
C SER A 167 -3.53 -10.46 -2.08
N GLY A 168 -2.91 -9.60 -1.25
CA GLY A 168 -1.58 -9.80 -0.71
C GLY A 168 -0.42 -9.55 -1.70
N ILE A 169 -0.71 -9.04 -2.91
CA ILE A 169 0.30 -8.77 -3.94
C ILE A 169 0.97 -7.42 -3.65
N PRO A 170 2.32 -7.35 -3.64
CA PRO A 170 3.06 -6.09 -3.51
C PRO A 170 2.69 -5.06 -4.58
N ILE A 171 2.51 -3.81 -4.17
CA ILE A 171 2.19 -2.68 -5.04
C ILE A 171 3.30 -1.65 -4.97
N THR A 172 3.83 -1.32 -6.13
CA THR A 172 4.83 -0.27 -6.33
C THR A 172 4.21 0.85 -7.17
N GLY A 173 4.39 2.09 -6.75
CA GLY A 173 4.02 3.26 -7.52
C GLY A 173 5.24 3.92 -8.15
N ASP A 174 5.03 4.82 -9.14
CA ASP A 174 6.05 5.71 -9.68
C ASP A 174 5.77 7.14 -9.22
N LEU A 175 6.60 7.65 -8.31
CA LEU A 175 6.46 9.03 -7.83
C LEU A 175 6.64 10.06 -8.95
N ALA A 176 7.43 9.75 -9.98
CA ALA A 176 7.62 10.64 -11.12
C ALA A 176 6.35 10.83 -11.96
N SER A 177 5.43 9.86 -11.93
CA SER A 177 4.13 9.95 -12.60
C SER A 177 3.05 10.64 -11.77
N MET A 178 3.36 11.04 -10.53
CA MET A 178 2.45 11.70 -9.60
C MET A 178 2.83 13.19 -9.45
N PRO A 179 2.40 14.09 -10.37
CA PRO A 179 2.84 15.49 -10.36
C PRO A 179 2.40 16.24 -9.11
N HIS A 180 1.31 15.79 -8.48
CA HIS A 180 0.77 16.36 -7.25
C HIS A 180 0.37 15.22 -6.29
N LEU A 181 1.18 14.98 -5.26
CA LEU A 181 0.90 13.99 -4.22
C LEU A 181 0.57 14.67 -2.91
N LEU A 182 -0.65 14.50 -2.43
CA LEU A 182 -1.08 14.92 -1.10
C LEU A 182 -1.16 13.72 -0.16
N ILE A 183 -0.45 13.78 0.97
CA ILE A 183 -0.52 12.77 2.01
C ILE A 183 -1.20 13.38 3.23
N ALA A 184 -2.42 12.95 3.52
CA ALA A 184 -3.22 13.44 4.63
C ALA A 184 -3.71 12.29 5.52
N GLY A 185 -4.02 12.61 6.77
CA GLY A 185 -4.56 11.65 7.76
C GLY A 185 -4.49 12.22 9.17
N THR A 186 -5.22 11.62 10.09
CA THR A 186 -5.22 11.97 11.52
C THR A 186 -3.90 11.62 12.22
N THR A 187 -3.71 12.08 13.43
CA THR A 187 -2.57 11.65 14.28
C THR A 187 -2.63 10.13 14.49
N GLY A 188 -1.51 9.44 14.33
CA GLY A 188 -1.45 7.98 14.45
C GLY A 188 -1.83 7.20 13.18
N SER A 189 -2.31 7.85 12.10
CA SER A 189 -2.70 7.17 10.84
C SER A 189 -1.54 6.64 10.00
N GLY A 190 -0.29 6.85 10.42
CA GLY A 190 0.89 6.37 9.69
C GLY A 190 1.48 7.33 8.66
N LYS A 191 1.08 8.62 8.60
CA LYS A 191 1.64 9.60 7.65
C LYS A 191 3.17 9.65 7.63
N SER A 192 3.79 9.76 8.80
CA SER A 192 5.26 9.82 8.93
C SER A 192 5.92 8.52 8.48
N VAL A 193 5.28 7.39 8.77
CA VAL A 193 5.75 6.07 8.31
C VAL A 193 5.69 6.00 6.78
N CYS A 194 4.60 6.46 6.15
CA CYS A 194 4.45 6.52 4.70
C CYS A 194 5.55 7.38 4.05
N ILE A 195 5.82 8.58 4.60
CA ILE A 195 6.88 9.47 4.10
C ILE A 195 8.25 8.80 4.22
N ASN A 196 8.56 8.19 5.37
CA ASN A 196 9.80 7.46 5.56
C ASN A 196 9.93 6.28 4.58
N THR A 197 8.83 5.57 4.32
CA THR A 197 8.80 4.47 3.34
C THR A 197 9.10 4.96 1.93
N ILE A 198 8.56 6.13 1.54
CA ILE A 198 8.86 6.76 0.25
C ILE A 198 10.34 7.11 0.15
N ILE A 199 10.90 7.78 1.17
CA ILE A 199 12.32 8.16 1.21
C ILE A 199 13.21 6.91 1.13
N LEU A 200 12.94 5.88 1.94
CA LEU A 200 13.69 4.64 1.94
C LEU A 200 13.58 3.93 0.57
N SER A 201 12.41 3.91 -0.06
CA SER A 201 12.25 3.33 -1.39
C SER A 201 13.21 3.97 -2.40
N LEU A 202 13.33 5.30 -2.40
CA LEU A 202 14.24 6.02 -3.28
C LEU A 202 15.70 5.72 -2.95
N LEU A 203 16.09 5.68 -1.67
CA LEU A 203 17.45 5.37 -1.21
C LEU A 203 17.89 3.94 -1.55
N TYR A 204 16.96 2.99 -1.59
CA TYR A 204 17.24 1.60 -2.01
C TYR A 204 17.33 1.42 -3.53
N ARG A 205 16.94 2.42 -4.31
CA ARG A 205 16.89 2.33 -5.78
C ARG A 205 17.91 3.24 -6.47
N HIS A 206 18.18 4.41 -5.92
CA HIS A 206 18.99 5.44 -6.56
C HIS A 206 20.22 5.80 -5.73
N THR A 207 21.30 6.05 -6.44
CA THR A 207 22.50 6.70 -5.88
C THR A 207 22.38 8.21 -6.02
N PRO A 208 23.07 9.01 -5.20
CA PRO A 208 23.13 10.47 -5.33
C PRO A 208 23.65 10.91 -6.67
#